data_f6a22b22e09d9d87ae1889748af39d61
#
_entry.id   f6a22b22e09d9d87ae1889748af39d61
#
_cell.length_a   1.000
_cell.length_b   1.000
_cell.length_c   1.000
_cell.angle_alpha   90.00
_cell.angle_beta   90.00
_cell.angle_gamma   90.00
#
_symmetry.space_group_name_H-M   'P 1'
#
loop_
_entity.id
_entity.type
_entity.pdbx_description
1 polymer ?
#
loop_
_entity_poly.entity_id
_entity_poly.type
_entity_poly.pdbx_seq_one_letter_code
_entity_poly.pdbx_strand_id
1 'polypeptide(L)'
;MSHHPYSIRYWPTWSGLGLLWCLSRLPYGWQLVAGRQLGKYFCRLAPGRRHIAAINLSLCFPALDLPAREKILAEQFASLGIGVLEMATSWWASDRKLKRLAHIEGLQHLQRALQRGNGVILLSAHFTTLEIGGRLLSAAAPFHVMYRPHKNAAFESVLRKSRTRHFEKAIPRGDLRGMLNSLKQNIPVWYAPDQDNGREQSVFVPFFGISTATITATSRLARISKAAVVPF
;
A
#
# COMPACT_ATOMS: atom_id res chain seq x y z
N MET A 1 -8.51 18.50 18.65
CA MET A 1 -7.23 18.95 19.24
C MET A 1 -6.09 18.27 18.47
N SER A 2 -5.32 19.01 17.70
CA SER A 2 -4.13 18.50 17.01
C SER A 2 -3.03 18.33 18.04
N HIS A 3 -2.77 17.09 18.43
CA HIS A 3 -1.67 16.82 19.34
C HIS A 3 -0.33 17.07 18.65
N HIS A 4 0.54 17.85 19.30
CA HIS A 4 1.89 18.13 18.77
C HIS A 4 2.67 16.81 18.62
N PRO A 5 3.28 16.53 17.43
CA PRO A 5 3.89 15.23 17.14
C PRO A 5 5.07 14.88 18.07
N TYR A 6 5.70 15.85 18.72
CA TYR A 6 6.82 15.65 19.63
C TYR A 6 6.43 15.55 21.11
N SER A 7 5.12 15.45 21.44
CA SER A 7 4.71 15.25 22.83
C SER A 7 5.21 13.91 23.38
N ILE A 8 5.41 13.84 24.71
CA ILE A 8 5.98 12.68 25.45
C ILE A 8 5.24 11.36 25.13
N ARG A 9 3.93 11.43 24.92
CA ARG A 9 3.08 10.28 24.54
C ARG A 9 3.53 9.57 23.26
N TYR A 10 4.28 10.24 22.37
CA TYR A 10 4.75 9.70 21.12
C TYR A 10 6.21 9.24 21.15
N TRP A 11 6.89 9.32 22.26
CA TRP A 11 8.28 8.86 22.41
C TRP A 11 8.46 7.38 22.03
N PRO A 12 7.57 6.45 22.42
CA PRO A 12 7.67 5.08 21.94
C PRO A 12 7.57 4.98 20.42
N THR A 13 6.71 5.80 19.77
CA THR A 13 6.61 5.86 18.30
C THR A 13 7.90 6.39 17.70
N TRP A 14 8.50 7.44 18.27
CA TRP A 14 9.77 7.99 17.78
C TRP A 14 10.92 7.00 17.95
N SER A 15 10.98 6.26 19.06
CA SER A 15 11.96 5.19 19.26
C SER A 15 11.82 4.09 18.19
N GLY A 16 10.59 3.65 17.90
CA GLY A 16 10.30 2.70 16.84
C GLY A 16 10.69 3.22 15.45
N LEU A 17 10.38 4.49 15.14
CA LEU A 17 10.75 5.13 13.88
C LEU A 17 12.29 5.26 13.76
N GLY A 18 13.00 5.59 14.84
CA GLY A 18 14.46 5.61 14.88
C GLY A 18 15.08 4.25 14.60
N LEU A 19 14.53 3.19 15.22
CA LEU A 19 14.94 1.82 14.93
C LEU A 19 14.69 1.45 13.46
N LEU A 20 13.52 1.75 12.92
CA LEU A 20 13.21 1.51 11.50
C LEU A 20 14.15 2.28 10.58
N TRP A 21 14.50 3.52 10.94
CA TRP A 21 15.49 4.31 10.21
C TRP A 21 16.86 3.62 10.18
N CYS A 22 17.35 3.15 11.32
CA CYS A 22 18.61 2.39 11.41
C CYS A 22 18.55 1.12 10.54
N LEU A 23 17.48 0.33 10.66
CA LEU A 23 17.32 -0.91 9.91
C LEU A 23 17.23 -0.67 8.40
N SER A 24 16.64 0.46 7.96
CA SER A 24 16.57 0.83 6.54
C SER A 24 17.95 1.11 5.91
N ARG A 25 18.98 1.32 6.72
CA ARG A 25 20.37 1.54 6.26
C ARG A 25 21.12 0.25 5.98
N LEU A 26 20.66 -0.88 6.53
CA LEU A 26 21.27 -2.18 6.29
C LEU A 26 21.23 -2.56 4.80
N PRO A 27 22.15 -3.45 4.34
CA PRO A 27 22.00 -4.11 3.04
C PRO A 27 20.64 -4.80 2.93
N TYR A 28 20.06 -4.80 1.72
CA TYR A 28 18.67 -5.29 1.53
C TYR A 28 18.47 -6.74 1.99
N GLY A 29 19.44 -7.63 1.74
CA GLY A 29 19.37 -9.01 2.22
C GLY A 29 19.20 -9.12 3.75
N TRP A 30 19.90 -8.28 4.52
CA TRP A 30 19.74 -8.22 5.97
C TRP A 30 18.37 -7.67 6.40
N GLN A 31 17.82 -6.72 5.63
CA GLN A 31 16.46 -6.24 5.86
C GLN A 31 15.44 -7.34 5.66
N LEU A 32 15.58 -8.19 4.64
CA LEU A 32 14.72 -9.36 4.42
C LEU A 32 14.74 -10.33 5.61
N VAL A 33 15.93 -10.64 6.12
CA VAL A 33 16.07 -11.50 7.31
C VAL A 33 15.42 -10.87 8.54
N ALA A 34 15.75 -9.63 8.84
CA ALA A 34 15.17 -8.88 9.97
C ALA A 34 13.64 -8.76 9.85
N GLY A 35 13.14 -8.46 8.64
CA GLY A 35 11.70 -8.38 8.36
C GLY A 35 10.98 -9.71 8.58
N ARG A 36 11.55 -10.83 8.12
CA ARG A 36 11.00 -12.17 8.37
C ARG A 36 10.90 -12.46 9.87
N GLN A 37 11.92 -12.11 10.66
CA GLN A 37 11.88 -12.30 12.11
C GLN A 37 10.85 -11.40 12.78
N LEU A 38 10.76 -10.14 12.36
CA LEU A 38 9.73 -9.21 12.82
C LEU A 38 8.32 -9.75 12.55
N GLY A 39 8.09 -10.28 11.35
CA GLY A 39 6.82 -10.90 10.97
C GLY A 39 6.47 -12.12 11.83
N LYS A 40 7.43 -13.01 12.09
CA LYS A 40 7.24 -14.16 13.00
C LYS A 40 6.87 -13.70 14.42
N TYR A 41 7.50 -12.65 14.91
CA TYR A 41 7.19 -12.06 16.20
C TYR A 41 5.77 -11.48 16.22
N PHE A 42 5.40 -10.74 15.19
CA PHE A 42 4.08 -10.17 15.05
C PHE A 42 2.98 -11.23 14.97
N CYS A 43 3.23 -12.35 14.28
CA CYS A 43 2.32 -13.50 14.22
C CYS A 43 1.99 -14.05 15.62
N ARG A 44 2.98 -14.06 16.54
CA ARG A 44 2.80 -14.53 17.92
C ARG A 44 2.10 -13.49 18.80
N LEU A 45 2.42 -12.22 18.63
CA LEU A 45 1.92 -11.12 19.49
C LEU A 45 0.54 -10.60 19.07
N ALA A 46 0.05 -10.95 17.88
CA ALA A 46 -1.23 -10.50 17.35
C ALA A 46 -2.20 -11.66 17.08
N PRO A 47 -2.63 -12.44 18.11
CA PRO A 47 -3.44 -13.65 17.93
C PRO A 47 -4.75 -13.37 17.19
N GLY A 48 -5.41 -12.22 17.43
CA GLY A 48 -6.62 -11.84 16.73
C GLY A 48 -6.41 -11.63 15.23
N ARG A 49 -5.29 -11.04 14.83
CA ARG A 49 -4.95 -10.87 13.40
C ARG A 49 -4.61 -12.21 12.75
N ARG A 50 -3.86 -13.06 13.48
CA ARG A 50 -3.56 -14.42 13.04
C ARG A 50 -4.83 -15.23 12.83
N HIS A 51 -5.80 -15.16 13.75
CA HIS A 51 -7.09 -15.85 13.65
C HIS A 51 -7.90 -15.42 12.42
N ILE A 52 -8.03 -14.10 12.19
CA ILE A 52 -8.71 -13.57 11.00
C ILE A 52 -8.05 -14.05 9.71
N ALA A 53 -6.71 -14.01 9.64
CA ALA A 53 -5.97 -14.48 8.47
C ALA A 53 -6.16 -15.99 8.25
N ALA A 54 -6.17 -16.80 9.31
CA ALA A 54 -6.42 -18.24 9.23
C ALA A 54 -7.84 -18.55 8.69
N ILE A 55 -8.86 -17.82 9.15
CA ILE A 55 -10.24 -17.94 8.63
C ILE A 55 -10.26 -17.58 7.13
N ASN A 56 -9.68 -16.46 6.74
CA ASN A 56 -9.64 -16.05 5.34
C ASN A 56 -8.96 -17.10 4.46
N LEU A 57 -7.83 -17.68 4.92
CA LEU A 57 -7.17 -18.76 4.20
C LEU A 57 -8.03 -20.02 4.08
N SER A 58 -8.77 -20.38 5.13
CA SER A 58 -9.66 -21.54 5.08
C SER A 58 -10.82 -21.35 4.10
N LEU A 59 -11.31 -20.12 3.96
CA LEU A 59 -12.35 -19.77 2.99
C LEU A 59 -11.82 -19.74 1.57
N CYS A 60 -10.67 -19.10 1.35
CA CYS A 60 -10.10 -18.94 0.01
C CYS A 60 -9.47 -20.23 -0.54
N PHE A 61 -8.96 -21.10 0.32
CA PHE A 61 -8.24 -22.31 -0.04
C PHE A 61 -8.80 -23.55 0.70
N PRO A 62 -10.09 -23.90 0.48
CA PRO A 62 -10.72 -25.00 1.20
C PRO A 62 -10.10 -26.37 0.88
N ALA A 63 -9.52 -26.52 -0.32
CA ALA A 63 -8.87 -27.76 -0.75
C ALA A 63 -7.48 -28.01 -0.12
N LEU A 64 -6.85 -26.99 0.48
CA LEU A 64 -5.59 -27.15 1.16
C LEU A 64 -5.78 -27.77 2.55
N ASP A 65 -4.88 -28.65 2.94
CA ASP A 65 -4.82 -29.17 4.31
C ASP A 65 -4.37 -28.11 5.33
N LEU A 66 -4.50 -28.42 6.60
CA LEU A 66 -4.12 -27.50 7.67
C LEU A 66 -2.63 -27.12 7.63
N PRO A 67 -1.67 -28.07 7.48
CA PRO A 67 -0.25 -27.73 7.37
C PRO A 67 0.08 -26.78 6.22
N ALA A 68 -0.51 -26.96 5.05
CA ALA A 68 -0.31 -26.08 3.90
C ALA A 68 -0.85 -24.67 4.17
N ARG A 69 -2.04 -24.55 4.77
CA ARG A 69 -2.60 -23.24 5.16
C ARG A 69 -1.75 -22.54 6.24
N GLU A 70 -1.27 -23.25 7.23
CA GLU A 70 -0.38 -22.69 8.26
C GLU A 70 0.96 -22.22 7.67
N LYS A 71 1.49 -22.91 6.66
CA LYS A 71 2.68 -22.46 5.92
C LYS A 71 2.42 -21.13 5.20
N ILE A 72 1.30 -21.01 4.48
CA ILE A 72 0.91 -19.74 3.80
C ILE A 72 0.73 -18.63 4.84
N LEU A 73 0.07 -18.91 5.97
CA LEU A 73 -0.11 -17.96 7.06
C LEU A 73 1.24 -17.45 7.60
N ALA A 74 2.18 -18.35 7.83
CA ALA A 74 3.52 -17.97 8.31
C ALA A 74 4.26 -17.07 7.29
N GLU A 75 4.20 -17.41 6.00
CA GLU A 75 4.79 -16.61 4.92
C GLU A 75 4.10 -15.25 4.77
N GLN A 76 2.79 -15.17 4.93
CA GLN A 76 2.05 -13.90 4.95
C GLN A 76 2.54 -12.97 6.06
N PHE A 77 2.71 -13.48 7.28
CA PHE A 77 3.25 -12.69 8.38
C PHE A 77 4.72 -12.30 8.15
N ALA A 78 5.53 -13.21 7.61
CA ALA A 78 6.90 -12.89 7.21
C ALA A 78 6.95 -11.75 6.18
N SER A 79 6.07 -11.80 5.18
CA SER A 79 5.91 -10.75 4.18
C SER A 79 5.47 -9.40 4.79
N LEU A 80 4.54 -9.41 5.76
CA LEU A 80 4.15 -8.20 6.49
C LEU A 80 5.34 -7.57 7.21
N GLY A 81 6.17 -8.37 7.87
CA GLY A 81 7.36 -7.87 8.55
C GLY A 81 8.40 -7.29 7.57
N ILE A 82 8.59 -7.92 6.40
CA ILE A 82 9.42 -7.38 5.32
C ILE A 82 8.84 -6.05 4.84
N GLY A 83 7.52 -5.98 4.59
CA GLY A 83 6.83 -4.77 4.14
C GLY A 83 7.01 -3.57 5.08
N VAL A 84 7.13 -3.80 6.40
CA VAL A 84 7.46 -2.73 7.36
C VAL A 84 8.86 -2.15 7.11
N LEU A 85 9.86 -2.98 6.81
CA LEU A 85 11.21 -2.50 6.51
C LEU A 85 11.30 -1.89 5.11
N GLU A 86 10.56 -2.41 4.15
CA GLU A 86 10.45 -1.82 2.81
C GLU A 86 9.77 -0.46 2.86
N MET A 87 8.74 -0.29 3.69
CA MET A 87 8.12 1.00 3.96
C MET A 87 9.16 2.00 4.51
N ALA A 88 9.95 1.60 5.50
CA ALA A 88 11.02 2.44 6.03
C ALA A 88 12.08 2.76 4.95
N THR A 89 12.44 1.79 4.13
CA THR A 89 13.35 1.97 2.99
C THR A 89 12.77 2.93 1.95
N SER A 90 11.47 2.86 1.66
CA SER A 90 10.81 3.80 0.74
C SER A 90 10.88 5.25 1.22
N TRP A 91 10.84 5.47 2.54
CA TRP A 91 10.90 6.82 3.11
C TRP A 91 12.29 7.44 3.13
N TRP A 92 13.33 6.64 3.36
CA TRP A 92 14.66 7.15 3.69
C TRP A 92 15.78 6.76 2.74
N ALA A 93 15.55 5.79 1.85
CA ALA A 93 16.57 5.43 0.87
C ALA A 93 16.66 6.45 -0.27
N SER A 94 17.86 6.58 -0.83
CA SER A 94 18.08 7.38 -2.03
C SER A 94 17.54 6.67 -3.28
N ASP A 95 17.19 7.45 -4.31
CA ASP A 95 16.75 6.93 -5.61
C ASP A 95 17.79 5.99 -6.23
N ARG A 96 19.07 6.31 -6.06
CA ARG A 96 20.18 5.47 -6.54
C ARG A 96 20.16 4.07 -5.91
N LYS A 97 19.85 3.98 -4.59
CA LYS A 97 19.73 2.67 -3.90
C LYS A 97 18.50 1.92 -4.42
N LEU A 98 17.37 2.59 -4.53
CA LEU A 98 16.10 1.98 -4.96
C LEU A 98 16.15 1.48 -6.41
N LYS A 99 16.69 2.25 -7.34
CA LYS A 99 16.86 1.86 -8.76
C LYS A 99 17.67 0.56 -8.95
N ARG A 100 18.51 0.19 -7.99
CA ARG A 100 19.29 -1.05 -8.02
C ARG A 100 18.53 -2.26 -7.48
N LEU A 101 17.40 -2.04 -6.79
CA LEU A 101 16.63 -3.09 -6.11
C LEU A 101 15.46 -3.58 -6.93
N ALA A 102 15.03 -2.86 -7.96
CA ALA A 102 13.84 -3.20 -8.70
C ALA A 102 13.96 -2.83 -10.18
N HIS A 103 13.23 -3.58 -10.98
CA HIS A 103 12.97 -3.32 -12.39
C HIS A 103 11.45 -3.15 -12.58
N ILE A 104 11.05 -2.19 -13.42
CA ILE A 104 9.64 -1.93 -13.73
C ILE A 104 9.36 -2.46 -15.13
N GLU A 105 8.51 -3.46 -15.22
CA GLU A 105 8.01 -3.98 -16.48
C GLU A 105 6.65 -3.36 -16.82
N GLY A 106 6.33 -3.21 -18.09
CA GLY A 106 5.02 -2.71 -18.52
C GLY A 106 4.82 -1.19 -18.42
N LEU A 107 5.83 -0.40 -18.14
CA LEU A 107 5.72 1.07 -18.06
C LEU A 107 5.16 1.69 -19.36
N GLN A 108 5.39 1.05 -20.49
CA GLN A 108 4.84 1.43 -21.80
C GLN A 108 3.30 1.40 -21.83
N HIS A 109 2.64 0.58 -21.00
CA HIS A 109 1.18 0.55 -20.93
C HIS A 109 0.64 1.82 -20.28
N LEU A 110 1.30 2.29 -19.22
CA LEU A 110 0.98 3.59 -18.59
C LEU A 110 1.21 4.74 -19.57
N GLN A 111 2.35 4.76 -20.27
CA GLN A 111 2.67 5.80 -21.25
C GLN A 111 1.64 5.87 -22.41
N ARG A 112 1.28 4.72 -22.99
CA ARG A 112 0.23 4.64 -24.02
C ARG A 112 -1.14 5.09 -23.51
N ALA A 113 -1.47 4.78 -22.26
CA ALA A 113 -2.72 5.20 -21.65
C ALA A 113 -2.78 6.72 -21.49
N LEU A 114 -1.68 7.34 -21.06
CA LEU A 114 -1.54 8.79 -20.91
C LEU A 114 -1.63 9.56 -22.24
N GLN A 115 -1.19 8.96 -23.36
CA GLN A 115 -1.33 9.55 -24.69
C GLN A 115 -2.79 9.82 -25.08
N ARG A 116 -3.77 9.17 -24.42
CA ARG A 116 -5.21 9.41 -24.65
C ARG A 116 -5.71 10.73 -24.03
N GLY A 117 -4.92 11.36 -23.16
CA GLY A 117 -5.24 12.67 -22.59
C GLY A 117 -6.32 12.70 -21.49
N ASN A 118 -6.76 11.55 -20.97
CA ASN A 118 -7.84 11.46 -19.97
C ASN A 118 -7.36 11.04 -18.57
N GLY A 119 -6.06 11.06 -18.32
CA GLY A 119 -5.47 10.52 -17.11
C GLY A 119 -5.55 8.99 -17.03
N VAL A 120 -5.01 8.45 -15.95
CA VAL A 120 -4.97 7.00 -15.71
C VAL A 120 -5.31 6.69 -14.27
N ILE A 121 -6.18 5.72 -14.04
CA ILE A 121 -6.37 5.11 -12.74
C ILE A 121 -5.35 3.97 -12.63
N LEU A 122 -4.31 4.17 -11.80
CA LEU A 122 -3.38 3.11 -11.43
C LEU A 122 -4.08 2.23 -10.38
N LEU A 123 -4.64 1.13 -10.84
CA LEU A 123 -5.40 0.21 -10.00
C LEU A 123 -4.44 -0.72 -9.26
N SER A 124 -4.40 -0.59 -7.96
CA SER A 124 -3.58 -1.41 -7.08
C SER A 124 -4.42 -2.09 -5.99
N ALA A 125 -3.75 -2.83 -5.13
CA ALA A 125 -4.31 -3.44 -3.94
C ALA A 125 -3.36 -3.21 -2.75
N HIS A 126 -3.83 -3.49 -1.51
CA HIS A 126 -3.03 -3.34 -0.30
C HIS A 126 -2.03 -4.50 -0.12
N PHE A 127 -1.13 -4.65 -1.10
CA PHE A 127 0.01 -5.55 -0.99
C PHE A 127 0.98 -5.07 0.09
N THR A 128 1.76 -5.98 0.65
CA THR A 128 2.80 -5.64 1.65
C THR A 128 3.86 -4.68 1.09
N THR A 129 4.08 -4.71 -0.22
CA THR A 129 5.02 -3.88 -0.98
C THR A 129 4.45 -2.53 -1.45
N LEU A 130 3.23 -2.17 -1.01
CA LEU A 130 2.49 -1.00 -1.50
C LEU A 130 3.31 0.30 -1.44
N GLU A 131 3.94 0.61 -0.31
CA GLU A 131 4.69 1.87 -0.15
C GLU A 131 5.98 1.89 -0.99
N ILE A 132 6.72 0.78 -1.04
CA ILE A 132 7.95 0.72 -1.83
C ILE A 132 7.64 0.67 -3.33
N GLY A 133 6.59 -0.02 -3.76
CA GLY A 133 6.11 -0.03 -5.14
C GLY A 133 5.77 1.37 -5.62
N GLY A 134 4.97 2.11 -4.85
CA GLY A 134 4.65 3.50 -5.17
C GLY A 134 5.88 4.40 -5.25
N ARG A 135 6.84 4.22 -4.34
CA ARG A 135 8.10 4.96 -4.34
C ARG A 135 8.96 4.67 -5.57
N LEU A 136 8.99 3.42 -6.01
CA LEU A 136 9.71 3.00 -7.23
C LEU A 136 9.05 3.59 -8.48
N LEU A 137 7.73 3.49 -8.59
CA LEU A 137 7.00 4.06 -9.71
C LEU A 137 7.13 5.58 -9.78
N SER A 138 7.11 6.29 -8.63
CA SER A 138 7.25 7.75 -8.60
C SER A 138 8.58 8.26 -9.18
N ALA A 139 9.62 7.44 -9.18
CA ALA A 139 10.90 7.75 -9.82
C ALA A 139 10.88 7.57 -11.35
N ALA A 140 9.88 6.88 -11.89
CA ALA A 140 9.73 6.60 -13.32
C ALA A 140 8.59 7.42 -13.98
N ALA A 141 7.54 7.71 -13.23
CA ALA A 141 6.39 8.49 -13.70
C ALA A 141 5.78 9.27 -12.52
N PRO A 142 5.49 10.58 -12.67
CA PRO A 142 4.77 11.32 -11.67
C PRO A 142 3.31 10.85 -11.57
N PHE A 143 2.76 10.80 -10.35
CA PHE A 143 1.36 10.48 -10.11
C PHE A 143 0.87 11.02 -8.77
N HIS A 144 -0.44 11.14 -8.62
CA HIS A 144 -1.08 11.51 -7.37
C HIS A 144 -1.51 10.24 -6.60
N VAL A 145 -1.48 10.29 -5.26
CA VAL A 145 -1.90 9.18 -4.41
C VAL A 145 -3.12 9.55 -3.60
N MET A 146 -4.08 8.64 -3.48
CA MET A 146 -5.13 8.77 -2.48
C MET A 146 -4.65 8.23 -1.15
N TYR A 147 -4.88 9.00 -0.06
CA TYR A 147 -4.45 8.54 1.25
C TYR A 147 -5.38 8.97 2.38
N ARG A 148 -5.27 8.28 3.50
CA ARG A 148 -5.92 8.62 4.76
C ARG A 148 -4.85 9.00 5.78
N PRO A 149 -4.95 10.17 6.44
CA PRO A 149 -4.04 10.55 7.51
C PRO A 149 -4.02 9.53 8.65
N HIS A 150 -2.85 9.25 9.19
CA HIS A 150 -2.70 8.31 10.28
C HIS A 150 -3.08 8.97 11.62
N LYS A 151 -3.72 8.20 12.52
CA LYS A 151 -4.18 8.72 13.82
C LYS A 151 -3.03 9.10 14.77
N ASN A 152 -1.88 8.44 14.65
CA ASN A 152 -0.69 8.77 15.45
C ASN A 152 0.05 9.94 14.79
N ALA A 153 0.10 11.09 15.45
CA ALA A 153 0.65 12.32 14.90
C ALA A 153 2.17 12.24 14.60
N ALA A 154 2.96 11.51 15.37
CA ALA A 154 4.38 11.31 15.11
C ALA A 154 4.60 10.48 13.84
N PHE A 155 3.89 9.36 13.70
CA PHE A 155 3.93 8.53 12.50
C PHE A 155 3.45 9.30 11.26
N GLU A 156 2.33 10.04 11.39
CA GLU A 156 1.79 10.87 10.31
C GLU A 156 2.78 11.94 9.85
N SER A 157 3.53 12.54 10.77
CA SER A 157 4.51 13.58 10.43
C SER A 157 5.61 13.03 9.50
N VAL A 158 6.10 11.82 9.77
CA VAL A 158 7.11 11.14 8.94
C VAL A 158 6.51 10.69 7.61
N LEU A 159 5.34 10.05 7.66
CA LEU A 159 4.63 9.58 6.47
C LEU A 159 4.32 10.73 5.50
N ARG A 160 3.76 11.83 6.03
CA ARG A 160 3.47 13.02 5.24
C ARG A 160 4.74 13.62 4.63
N LYS A 161 5.81 13.77 5.42
CA LYS A 161 7.09 14.29 4.93
C LYS A 161 7.67 13.42 3.80
N SER A 162 7.58 12.11 3.93
CA SER A 162 8.00 11.19 2.86
C SER A 162 7.15 11.36 1.61
N ARG A 163 5.83 11.37 1.76
CA ARG A 163 4.90 11.48 0.63
C ARG A 163 5.01 12.80 -0.12
N THR A 164 5.10 13.93 0.60
CA THR A 164 5.31 15.25 -0.05
C THR A 164 6.67 15.38 -0.74
N ARG A 165 7.64 14.55 -0.38
CA ARG A 165 8.94 14.50 -1.03
C ARG A 165 8.93 13.68 -2.32
N HIS A 166 8.09 12.66 -2.40
CA HIS A 166 8.17 11.64 -3.46
C HIS A 166 6.98 11.62 -4.39
N PHE A 167 5.83 12.15 -3.97
CA PHE A 167 4.63 12.24 -4.79
C PHE A 167 4.25 13.70 -5.01
N GLU A 168 3.77 14.03 -6.21
CA GLU A 168 3.36 15.41 -6.52
C GLU A 168 2.20 15.88 -5.66
N LYS A 169 1.24 15.00 -5.38
CA LYS A 169 0.06 15.33 -4.58
C LYS A 169 -0.49 14.12 -3.84
N ALA A 170 -0.85 14.35 -2.58
CA ALA A 170 -1.63 13.42 -1.78
C ALA A 170 -3.08 13.90 -1.70
N ILE A 171 -4.01 13.11 -2.20
CA ILE A 171 -5.44 13.39 -2.25
C ILE A 171 -6.11 12.70 -1.05
N PRO A 172 -6.88 13.40 -0.21
CA PRO A 172 -7.62 12.79 0.88
C PRO A 172 -8.57 11.70 0.39
N ARG A 173 -8.69 10.57 1.12
CA ARG A 173 -9.51 9.40 0.73
C ARG A 173 -10.97 9.74 0.40
N GLY A 174 -11.58 10.76 0.79
CA GLY A 174 -12.98 11.12 0.47
C GLY A 174 -13.09 12.14 -0.67
N ASP A 175 -11.96 12.68 -1.13
CA ASP A 175 -11.96 13.75 -2.14
C ASP A 175 -11.98 13.20 -3.57
N LEU A 176 -13.15 12.66 -3.95
CA LEU A 176 -13.38 12.20 -5.32
C LEU A 176 -13.29 13.31 -6.36
N ARG A 177 -13.60 14.56 -5.98
CA ARG A 177 -13.46 15.72 -6.87
C ARG A 177 -11.99 16.01 -7.16
N GLY A 178 -11.14 15.96 -6.12
CA GLY A 178 -9.69 16.10 -6.27
C GLY A 178 -9.11 15.01 -7.18
N MET A 179 -9.56 13.75 -7.04
CA MET A 179 -9.19 12.66 -7.92
C MET A 179 -9.61 12.93 -9.38
N LEU A 180 -10.87 13.29 -9.63
CA LEU A 180 -11.37 13.60 -10.98
C LEU A 180 -10.65 14.79 -11.60
N ASN A 181 -10.31 15.81 -10.82
CA ASN A 181 -9.54 16.96 -11.31
C ASN A 181 -8.11 16.54 -11.74
N SER A 182 -7.47 15.64 -11.00
CA SER A 182 -6.16 15.10 -11.37
C SER A 182 -6.24 14.33 -12.70
N LEU A 183 -7.24 13.46 -12.85
CA LEU A 183 -7.45 12.70 -14.09
C LEU A 183 -7.72 13.64 -15.29
N LYS A 184 -8.53 14.70 -15.11
CA LYS A 184 -8.78 15.72 -16.16
C LYS A 184 -7.51 16.46 -16.59
N GLN A 185 -6.53 16.59 -15.70
CA GLN A 185 -5.21 17.16 -15.99
C GLN A 185 -4.25 16.15 -16.62
N ASN A 186 -4.75 14.98 -17.00
CA ASN A 186 -3.97 13.87 -17.54
C ASN A 186 -2.91 13.33 -16.59
N ILE A 187 -3.16 13.42 -15.27
CA ILE A 187 -2.24 12.92 -14.24
C ILE A 187 -2.73 11.56 -13.76
N PRO A 188 -1.86 10.54 -13.68
CA PRO A 188 -2.22 9.26 -13.08
C PRO A 188 -2.60 9.41 -11.61
N VAL A 189 -3.59 8.64 -11.17
CA VAL A 189 -3.97 8.59 -9.75
C VAL A 189 -3.91 7.15 -9.26
N TRP A 190 -3.10 6.91 -8.24
CA TRP A 190 -3.01 5.61 -7.61
C TRP A 190 -4.19 5.37 -6.68
N TYR A 191 -4.90 4.27 -6.92
CA TYR A 191 -6.12 3.92 -6.24
C TYR A 191 -6.16 2.42 -5.90
N ALA A 192 -6.32 2.09 -4.62
CA ALA A 192 -6.41 0.72 -4.11
C ALA A 192 -7.80 0.48 -3.49
N PRO A 193 -8.78 -0.04 -4.26
CA PRO A 193 -10.17 -0.21 -3.84
C PRO A 193 -10.48 -1.59 -3.23
N ASP A 194 -9.51 -2.36 -2.84
CA ASP A 194 -9.62 -3.75 -2.42
C ASP A 194 -10.08 -3.96 -0.96
N GLN A 195 -10.34 -2.88 -0.22
CA GLN A 195 -10.86 -2.97 1.14
C GLN A 195 -12.38 -2.93 1.17
N ASP A 196 -12.98 -3.66 2.10
CA ASP A 196 -14.42 -3.58 2.37
C ASP A 196 -14.80 -2.17 2.88
N ASN A 197 -15.74 -1.54 2.20
CA ASN A 197 -16.31 -0.23 2.54
C ASN A 197 -17.79 -0.31 2.90
N GLY A 198 -18.31 -1.50 3.20
CA GLY A 198 -19.70 -1.76 3.53
C GLY A 198 -20.56 -2.08 2.31
N ARG A 199 -21.83 -2.37 2.58
CA ARG A 199 -22.77 -2.90 1.56
C ARG A 199 -23.38 -1.85 0.65
N GLU A 200 -23.53 -0.61 1.11
CA GLU A 200 -24.34 0.43 0.44
C GLU A 200 -23.85 0.84 -0.95
N GLN A 201 -22.54 0.68 -1.23
CA GLN A 201 -21.92 1.05 -2.53
C GLN A 201 -21.20 -0.13 -3.19
N SER A 202 -21.59 -1.33 -2.83
CA SER A 202 -20.94 -2.56 -3.26
C SER A 202 -21.91 -3.44 -4.07
N VAL A 203 -21.34 -4.21 -4.98
CA VAL A 203 -21.96 -5.37 -5.61
C VAL A 203 -21.33 -6.63 -5.04
N PHE A 204 -22.06 -7.71 -5.01
CA PHE A 204 -21.51 -8.99 -4.57
C PHE A 204 -20.99 -9.76 -5.79
N VAL A 205 -19.69 -10.06 -5.77
CA VAL A 205 -19.01 -10.83 -6.83
C VAL A 205 -18.23 -11.98 -6.20
N PRO A 206 -18.02 -13.08 -6.93
CA PRO A 206 -17.19 -14.18 -6.44
C PRO A 206 -15.73 -13.76 -6.30
N PHE A 207 -15.15 -13.97 -5.11
CA PHE A 207 -13.72 -13.90 -4.85
C PHE A 207 -13.29 -15.20 -4.18
N PHE A 208 -12.45 -16.00 -4.83
CA PHE A 208 -12.15 -17.38 -4.45
C PHE A 208 -13.43 -18.25 -4.28
N GLY A 209 -14.45 -18.02 -5.10
CA GLY A 209 -15.73 -18.71 -5.00
C GLY A 209 -16.67 -18.20 -3.90
N ILE A 210 -16.25 -17.25 -3.07
CA ILE A 210 -17.03 -16.64 -2.00
C ILE A 210 -17.66 -15.34 -2.46
N SER A 211 -18.97 -15.18 -2.26
CA SER A 211 -19.69 -13.94 -2.57
C SER A 211 -19.18 -12.78 -1.69
N THR A 212 -18.45 -11.86 -2.28
CA THR A 212 -17.70 -10.82 -1.55
C THR A 212 -18.17 -9.43 -1.98
N ALA A 213 -18.42 -8.55 -0.99
CA ALA A 213 -18.80 -7.17 -1.24
C ALA A 213 -17.64 -6.41 -1.91
N THR A 214 -17.88 -5.93 -3.12
CA THR A 214 -16.88 -5.25 -3.96
C THR A 214 -17.38 -3.89 -4.38
N ILE A 215 -16.62 -2.83 -4.11
CA ILE A 215 -17.03 -1.46 -4.41
C ILE A 215 -17.05 -1.20 -5.92
N THR A 216 -18.04 -0.43 -6.37
CA THR A 216 -18.22 -0.08 -7.78
C THR A 216 -17.51 1.23 -8.17
N ALA A 217 -16.74 1.82 -7.24
CA ALA A 217 -16.14 3.15 -7.44
C ALA A 217 -15.18 3.19 -8.62
N THR A 218 -14.37 2.16 -8.84
CA THR A 218 -13.38 2.11 -9.95
C THR A 218 -14.08 2.25 -11.30
N SER A 219 -15.11 1.44 -11.58
CA SER A 219 -15.84 1.47 -12.84
C SER A 219 -16.59 2.78 -13.05
N ARG A 220 -17.18 3.34 -11.98
CA ARG A 220 -17.84 4.64 -12.01
C ARG A 220 -16.87 5.78 -12.31
N LEU A 221 -15.72 5.81 -11.63
CA LEU A 221 -14.66 6.80 -11.83
C LEU A 221 -14.10 6.74 -13.26
N ALA A 222 -13.77 5.54 -13.74
CA ALA A 222 -13.28 5.33 -15.11
C ALA A 222 -14.30 5.83 -16.15
N ARG A 223 -15.60 5.53 -15.95
CA ARG A 223 -16.66 5.96 -16.87
C ARG A 223 -16.83 7.49 -16.89
N ILE A 224 -16.82 8.13 -15.71
CA ILE A 224 -17.02 9.59 -15.59
C ILE A 224 -15.80 10.35 -16.14
N SER A 225 -14.59 9.90 -15.82
CA SER A 225 -13.35 10.58 -16.25
C SER A 225 -12.89 10.20 -17.65
N LYS A 226 -13.39 9.10 -18.22
CA LYS A 226 -12.87 8.42 -19.44
C LYS A 226 -11.40 7.97 -19.29
N ALA A 227 -10.88 7.95 -18.06
CA ALA A 227 -9.52 7.52 -17.76
C ALA A 227 -9.35 6.02 -18.06
N ALA A 228 -8.19 5.66 -18.56
CA ALA A 228 -7.80 4.26 -18.66
C ALA A 228 -7.55 3.69 -17.25
N VAL A 229 -7.78 2.39 -17.06
CA VAL A 229 -7.42 1.67 -15.85
C VAL A 229 -6.23 0.78 -16.17
N VAL A 230 -5.13 1.00 -15.48
CA VAL A 230 -3.89 0.24 -15.62
C VAL A 230 -3.58 -0.43 -14.29
N PRO A 231 -3.58 -1.77 -14.21
CA PRO A 231 -3.16 -2.49 -13.00
C PRO A 231 -1.69 -2.21 -12.67
N PHE A 232 -1.41 -2.10 -11.35
CA PHE A 232 -0.06 -1.86 -10.85
C PHE A 232 0.19 -2.62 -9.53
#